data_0f7666cc5d2a1910d6009dba0a4adf07
#
_entry.id   0f7666cc5d2a1910d6009dba0a4adf07
#
_cell.length_a   1.000
_cell.length_b   1.000
_cell.length_c   1.000
_cell.angle_alpha   90.00
_cell.angle_beta   90.00
_cell.angle_gamma   90.00
#
_symmetry.space_group_name_H-M   'P 1'
#
loop_
_entity.id
_entity.type
_entity.pdbx_description
1 polymer ?
#
loop_
_entity_poly.entity_id
_entity_poly.type
_entity_poly.pdbx_seq_one_letter_code
_entity_poly.pdbx_strand_id
1 'polypeptide(L)'
;NNDHLLITNGKVPVALAGIMGGYDSAVDDNTKNILIESAYFNPVTVRKGSKALAVSTEASKRFERGADPDASLDGFWRVINLVEEYAGGVFEGDFIDHYPEKIKVDPIKIRKSELELLLGLKIEDDFITKTLNGLGFTLTAERSCFHCVPPTNRPDITREIDIIEEIARIYGYDNIPTDNSLYGKYSLYQTDSYLNLQTVRDSLSGL
;
A
#
# COMPACT_ATOMS: atom_id res chain seq x y z
N ASN A 1 14.07 18.86 16.23
CA ASN A 1 14.22 18.87 14.79
C ASN A 1 12.82 18.84 14.16
N ASN A 2 12.51 19.77 13.26
CA ASN A 2 11.18 19.89 12.64
C ASN A 2 10.83 18.76 11.65
N ASP A 3 11.69 17.75 11.55
CA ASP A 3 11.56 16.65 10.58
C ASP A 3 10.81 15.43 11.10
N HIS A 4 10.43 15.42 12.37
CA HIS A 4 9.79 14.24 13.00
C HIS A 4 8.46 14.62 13.62
N LEU A 5 7.44 13.79 13.35
CA LEU A 5 6.13 13.94 13.97
C LEU A 5 6.18 13.37 15.39
N LEU A 6 5.71 14.15 16.35
CA LEU A 6 5.68 13.78 17.77
C LEU A 6 4.26 13.77 18.30
N ILE A 7 3.96 12.82 19.15
CA ILE A 7 2.79 12.83 20.00
C ILE A 7 3.20 13.47 21.32
N THR A 8 2.42 14.42 21.80
CA THR A 8 2.72 15.16 23.02
C THR A 8 1.51 15.18 23.96
N ASN A 9 1.78 15.31 25.26
CA ASN A 9 0.73 15.54 26.25
C ASN A 9 0.46 17.04 26.48
N GLY A 10 0.84 17.89 25.52
CA GLY A 10 0.75 19.35 25.60
C GLY A 10 1.96 20.02 26.27
N LYS A 11 2.87 19.26 26.88
CA LYS A 11 4.08 19.78 27.56
C LYS A 11 5.34 19.11 27.05
N VAL A 12 5.35 17.78 26.99
CA VAL A 12 6.51 16.98 26.59
C VAL A 12 6.12 15.94 25.55
N PRO A 13 7.06 15.52 24.68
CA PRO A 13 6.87 14.42 23.78
C PRO A 13 6.65 13.11 24.57
N VAL A 14 5.64 12.32 24.17
CA VAL A 14 5.34 11.00 24.74
C VAL A 14 5.56 9.87 23.76
N ALA A 15 5.62 10.18 22.46
CA ALA A 15 5.96 9.20 21.42
C ALA A 15 6.51 9.86 20.15
N LEU A 16 7.27 9.10 19.37
CA LEU A 16 7.55 9.34 17.96
C LEU A 16 6.41 8.73 17.16
N ALA A 17 5.59 9.56 16.54
CA ALA A 17 4.37 9.17 15.85
C ALA A 17 4.60 8.06 14.81
N GLY A 18 3.94 6.92 14.97
CA GLY A 18 4.06 5.77 14.11
C GLY A 18 5.42 5.04 14.13
N ILE A 19 6.34 5.44 15.02
CA ILE A 19 7.68 4.84 15.10
C ILE A 19 7.90 4.16 16.44
N MET A 20 7.85 4.91 17.55
CA MET A 20 8.16 4.35 18.88
C MET A 20 7.54 5.18 20.01
N GLY A 21 6.99 4.50 21.01
CA GLY A 21 6.56 5.10 22.26
C GLY A 21 7.73 5.65 23.10
N GLY A 22 7.44 6.62 23.94
CA GLY A 22 8.42 7.17 24.89
C GLY A 22 8.65 6.25 26.09
N TYR A 23 9.85 6.29 26.65
CA TYR A 23 10.21 5.48 27.80
C TYR A 23 9.35 5.82 29.04
N ASP A 24 9.17 7.12 29.32
CA ASP A 24 8.44 7.60 30.50
C ASP A 24 6.91 7.42 30.38
N SER A 25 6.41 7.12 29.18
CA SER A 25 4.98 6.86 28.91
C SER A 25 4.68 5.37 28.72
N ALA A 26 5.67 4.50 28.88
CA ALA A 26 5.49 3.06 28.76
C ALA A 26 4.63 2.49 29.90
N VAL A 27 3.87 1.44 29.59
CA VAL A 27 3.12 0.66 30.57
C VAL A 27 4.09 -0.14 31.41
N ASP A 28 3.88 -0.14 32.74
CA ASP A 28 4.62 -0.91 33.74
C ASP A 28 3.69 -1.68 34.72
N ASP A 29 4.26 -2.41 35.65
CA ASP A 29 3.52 -3.22 36.63
C ASP A 29 2.61 -2.38 37.57
N ASN A 30 2.83 -1.08 37.64
CA ASN A 30 2.05 -0.16 38.51
C ASN A 30 0.99 0.59 37.72
N THR A 31 0.94 0.42 36.42
CA THR A 31 0.00 1.14 35.52
C THR A 31 -1.43 0.71 35.83
N LYS A 32 -2.27 1.68 36.19
CA LYS A 32 -3.70 1.50 36.52
C LYS A 32 -4.62 1.97 35.39
N ASN A 33 -4.26 3.08 34.75
CA ASN A 33 -5.04 3.70 33.72
C ASN A 33 -4.18 3.84 32.44
N ILE A 34 -4.78 3.59 31.31
CA ILE A 34 -4.14 3.72 30.01
C ILE A 34 -4.95 4.67 29.11
N LEU A 35 -4.27 5.41 28.27
CA LEU A 35 -4.85 6.14 27.17
C LEU A 35 -4.51 5.40 25.87
N ILE A 36 -5.53 4.97 25.15
CA ILE A 36 -5.37 4.26 23.88
C ILE A 36 -5.37 5.29 22.76
N GLU A 37 -4.32 5.26 21.95
CA GLU A 37 -4.22 5.97 20.69
C GLU A 37 -4.37 4.96 19.55
N SER A 38 -5.29 5.25 18.61
CA SER A 38 -5.42 4.55 17.34
C SER A 38 -5.44 5.60 16.24
N ALA A 39 -4.39 5.65 15.43
CA ALA A 39 -4.17 6.76 14.52
C ALA A 39 -3.67 6.31 13.15
N TYR A 40 -3.86 7.17 12.16
CA TYR A 40 -3.21 7.09 10.86
C TYR A 40 -2.08 8.12 10.80
N PHE A 41 -0.92 7.71 10.31
CA PHE A 41 0.22 8.59 10.06
C PHE A 41 0.64 8.53 8.60
N ASN A 42 1.03 9.67 8.05
CA ASN A 42 1.51 9.73 6.68
C ASN A 42 2.72 8.81 6.47
N PRO A 43 2.65 7.84 5.54
CA PRO A 43 3.70 6.82 5.34
C PRO A 43 5.08 7.41 5.04
N VAL A 44 5.11 8.50 4.25
CA VAL A 44 6.37 9.16 3.85
C VAL A 44 7.04 9.82 5.06
N THR A 45 6.24 10.45 5.93
CA THR A 45 6.73 11.08 7.16
C THR A 45 7.33 10.05 8.11
N VAL A 46 6.60 8.93 8.33
CA VAL A 46 7.10 7.83 9.18
C VAL A 46 8.38 7.22 8.60
N ARG A 47 8.42 6.95 7.31
CA ARG A 47 9.60 6.39 6.64
C ARG A 47 10.83 7.30 6.75
N LYS A 48 10.66 8.60 6.53
CA LYS A 48 11.75 9.58 6.67
C LYS A 48 12.24 9.65 8.11
N GLY A 49 11.33 9.70 9.09
CA GLY A 49 11.66 9.72 10.50
C GLY A 49 12.39 8.47 10.96
N SER A 50 11.87 7.29 10.64
CA SER A 50 12.48 5.99 10.94
C SER A 50 13.91 5.88 10.40
N LYS A 51 14.12 6.28 9.13
CA LYS A 51 15.46 6.28 8.52
C LYS A 51 16.42 7.27 9.15
N ALA A 52 15.98 8.50 9.38
CA ALA A 52 16.83 9.55 9.95
C ALA A 52 17.29 9.25 11.38
N LEU A 53 16.47 8.53 12.14
CA LEU A 53 16.78 8.12 13.50
C LEU A 53 17.44 6.73 13.59
N ALA A 54 17.52 6.01 12.47
CA ALA A 54 17.97 4.61 12.40
C ALA A 54 17.15 3.69 13.34
N VAL A 55 15.86 4.00 13.55
CA VAL A 55 14.94 3.25 14.41
C VAL A 55 13.91 2.56 13.54
N SER A 56 13.91 1.22 13.53
CA SER A 56 12.94 0.40 12.80
C SER A 56 12.18 -0.47 13.80
N THR A 57 10.86 -0.30 13.84
CA THR A 57 9.95 -1.05 14.72
C THR A 57 8.86 -1.73 13.89
N GLU A 58 8.09 -2.62 14.51
CA GLU A 58 6.92 -3.22 13.86
C GLU A 58 5.87 -2.15 13.48
N ALA A 59 5.71 -1.11 14.31
CA ALA A 59 4.84 0.01 14.01
C ALA A 59 5.34 0.77 12.76
N SER A 60 6.62 1.19 12.74
CA SER A 60 7.17 1.94 11.63
C SER A 60 7.10 1.17 10.31
N LYS A 61 7.38 -0.14 10.32
CA LYS A 61 7.28 -1.00 9.13
C LYS A 61 5.87 -1.09 8.55
N ARG A 62 4.85 -1.02 9.40
CA ARG A 62 3.44 -1.03 8.95
C ARG A 62 3.01 0.32 8.45
N PHE A 63 3.26 1.38 9.21
CA PHE A 63 2.89 2.74 8.81
C PHE A 63 3.62 3.22 7.56
N GLU A 64 4.90 2.89 7.38
CA GLU A 64 5.66 3.30 6.19
C GLU A 64 5.17 2.65 4.89
N ARG A 65 4.44 1.54 4.97
CA ARG A 65 3.81 0.86 3.82
C ARG A 65 2.41 1.37 3.51
N GLY A 66 1.84 2.17 4.40
CA GLY A 66 0.46 2.65 4.35
C GLY A 66 -0.45 1.79 5.22
N ALA A 67 -0.97 2.39 6.27
CA ALA A 67 -2.05 1.82 7.07
C ALA A 67 -3.40 2.24 6.46
N ASP A 68 -4.46 1.52 6.80
CA ASP A 68 -5.81 1.90 6.44
C ASP A 68 -6.29 3.05 7.35
N PRO A 69 -6.56 4.25 6.81
CA PRO A 69 -7.02 5.36 7.63
C PRO A 69 -8.41 5.12 8.22
N ASP A 70 -9.28 4.35 7.55
CA ASP A 70 -10.63 4.10 8.00
C ASP A 70 -10.70 2.99 9.06
N ALA A 71 -9.67 2.14 9.17
CA ALA A 71 -9.59 1.08 10.18
C ALA A 71 -9.18 1.55 11.59
N SER A 72 -8.90 2.84 11.76
CA SER A 72 -8.47 3.37 13.07
C SER A 72 -9.49 3.13 14.18
N LEU A 73 -10.78 3.33 13.91
CA LEU A 73 -11.85 3.06 14.87
C LEU A 73 -12.02 1.57 15.18
N ASP A 74 -11.93 0.72 14.17
CA ASP A 74 -12.04 -0.73 14.36
C ASP A 74 -10.88 -1.24 15.23
N GLY A 75 -9.66 -0.73 14.97
CA GLY A 75 -8.48 -1.00 15.77
C GLY A 75 -8.66 -0.55 17.23
N PHE A 76 -9.19 0.64 17.44
CA PHE A 76 -9.49 1.19 18.77
C PHE A 76 -10.44 0.27 19.55
N TRP A 77 -11.59 -0.06 18.98
CA TRP A 77 -12.56 -0.94 19.63
C TRP A 77 -12.01 -2.35 19.86
N ARG A 78 -11.20 -2.85 18.95
CA ARG A 78 -10.56 -4.16 19.14
C ARG A 78 -9.60 -4.17 20.32
N VAL A 79 -8.82 -3.10 20.52
CA VAL A 79 -7.92 -2.98 21.67
C VAL A 79 -8.71 -2.90 22.96
N ILE A 80 -9.79 -2.11 23.03
CA ILE A 80 -10.67 -2.05 24.21
C ILE A 80 -11.19 -3.43 24.56
N ASN A 81 -11.78 -4.14 23.61
CA ASN A 81 -12.30 -5.48 23.84
C ASN A 81 -11.23 -6.45 24.38
N LEU A 82 -10.00 -6.36 23.87
CA LEU A 82 -8.90 -7.20 24.34
C LEU A 82 -8.45 -6.82 25.77
N VAL A 83 -8.41 -5.54 26.09
CA VAL A 83 -8.07 -5.08 27.46
C VAL A 83 -9.14 -5.50 28.47
N GLU A 84 -10.42 -5.42 28.12
CA GLU A 84 -11.51 -5.88 28.96
C GLU A 84 -11.47 -7.40 29.17
N GLU A 85 -11.25 -8.16 28.09
CA GLU A 85 -11.25 -9.63 28.11
C GLU A 85 -10.04 -10.22 28.90
N TYR A 86 -8.83 -9.67 28.62
CA TYR A 86 -7.59 -10.30 29.14
C TYR A 86 -6.94 -9.58 30.31
N ALA A 87 -7.19 -8.28 30.46
CA ALA A 87 -6.59 -7.50 31.57
C ALA A 87 -7.60 -7.04 32.60
N GLY A 88 -8.89 -7.35 32.44
CA GLY A 88 -9.96 -6.96 33.39
C GLY A 88 -10.13 -5.43 33.46
N GLY A 89 -9.72 -4.71 32.43
CA GLY A 89 -9.92 -3.27 32.33
C GLY A 89 -11.40 -2.92 32.14
N VAL A 90 -11.72 -1.65 32.33
CA VAL A 90 -13.07 -1.12 32.08
C VAL A 90 -12.91 0.13 31.22
N PHE A 91 -13.66 0.20 30.13
CA PHE A 91 -13.70 1.40 29.32
C PHE A 91 -14.56 2.47 29.98
N GLU A 92 -13.99 3.64 30.28
CA GLU A 92 -14.65 4.73 31.03
C GLU A 92 -15.47 5.68 30.15
N GLY A 93 -15.78 5.28 28.94
CA GLY A 93 -16.97 5.80 28.25
C GLY A 93 -16.79 6.88 27.18
N ASP A 94 -15.72 7.67 27.16
CA ASP A 94 -15.56 8.71 26.12
C ASP A 94 -14.32 8.49 25.25
N PHE A 95 -14.46 8.73 23.95
CA PHE A 95 -13.33 8.81 23.03
C PHE A 95 -13.46 10.02 22.11
N ILE A 96 -12.33 10.48 21.61
CA ILE A 96 -12.27 11.59 20.66
C ILE A 96 -11.84 11.03 19.33
N ASP A 97 -12.69 11.16 18.31
CA ASP A 97 -12.31 10.91 16.92
C ASP A 97 -12.07 12.26 16.21
N HIS A 98 -10.85 12.45 15.74
CA HIS A 98 -10.45 13.67 15.05
C HIS A 98 -9.88 13.33 13.68
N TYR A 99 -10.74 13.40 12.65
CA TYR A 99 -10.38 13.16 11.25
C TYR A 99 -10.86 14.34 10.39
N PRO A 100 -10.17 15.50 10.46
CA PRO A 100 -10.65 16.74 9.85
C PRO A 100 -10.64 16.72 8.33
N GLU A 101 -9.66 16.04 7.72
CA GLU A 101 -9.50 15.93 6.27
C GLU A 101 -9.48 14.48 5.86
N LYS A 102 -10.65 13.96 5.49
CA LYS A 102 -10.78 12.57 5.02
C LYS A 102 -9.96 12.36 3.76
N ILE A 103 -9.15 11.31 3.77
CA ILE A 103 -8.40 10.87 2.60
C ILE A 103 -9.40 10.40 1.53
N LYS A 104 -9.35 11.05 0.38
CA LYS A 104 -10.17 10.68 -0.78
C LYS A 104 -9.36 9.80 -1.70
N VAL A 105 -9.96 8.69 -2.10
CA VAL A 105 -9.40 7.81 -3.13
C VAL A 105 -10.10 8.14 -4.43
N ASP A 106 -9.35 8.59 -5.42
CA ASP A 106 -9.89 8.93 -6.74
C ASP A 106 -10.23 7.67 -7.54
N PRO A 107 -11.32 7.68 -8.31
CA PRO A 107 -11.66 6.57 -9.18
C PRO A 107 -10.58 6.35 -10.25
N ILE A 108 -10.16 5.11 -10.41
CA ILE A 108 -9.22 4.68 -11.45
C ILE A 108 -10.02 4.13 -12.62
N LYS A 109 -9.74 4.64 -13.81
CA LYS A 109 -10.36 4.15 -15.04
C LYS A 109 -9.63 2.90 -15.54
N ILE A 110 -10.38 1.83 -15.78
CA ILE A 110 -9.90 0.57 -16.35
C ILE A 110 -10.49 0.44 -17.75
N ARG A 111 -9.65 0.48 -18.77
CA ARG A 111 -10.03 0.28 -20.17
C ARG A 111 -10.09 -1.21 -20.48
N LYS A 112 -11.23 -1.69 -20.97
CA LYS A 112 -11.39 -3.11 -21.36
C LYS A 112 -10.40 -3.53 -22.44
N SER A 113 -10.11 -2.62 -23.38
CA SER A 113 -9.10 -2.85 -24.44
C SER A 113 -7.67 -2.97 -23.90
N GLU A 114 -7.33 -2.23 -22.86
CA GLU A 114 -6.00 -2.29 -22.23
C GLU A 114 -5.82 -3.59 -21.46
N LEU A 115 -6.88 -3.99 -20.72
CA LEU A 115 -6.90 -5.26 -20.02
C LEU A 115 -6.72 -6.43 -20.99
N GLU A 116 -7.47 -6.46 -22.11
CA GLU A 116 -7.35 -7.49 -23.14
C GLU A 116 -5.96 -7.48 -23.80
N LEU A 117 -5.41 -6.29 -24.08
CA LEU A 117 -4.08 -6.14 -24.67
C LEU A 117 -2.97 -6.69 -23.76
N LEU A 118 -3.03 -6.38 -22.47
CA LEU A 118 -1.99 -6.77 -21.51
C LEU A 118 -2.07 -8.26 -21.14
N LEU A 119 -3.27 -8.82 -21.03
CA LEU A 119 -3.44 -10.22 -20.66
C LEU A 119 -3.46 -11.17 -21.87
N GLY A 120 -3.57 -10.64 -23.10
CA GLY A 120 -3.65 -11.44 -24.32
C GLY A 120 -4.95 -12.23 -24.48
N LEU A 121 -5.94 -11.98 -23.61
CA LEU A 121 -7.26 -12.63 -23.65
C LEU A 121 -8.35 -11.69 -23.16
N LYS A 122 -9.56 -11.93 -23.62
CA LYS A 122 -10.74 -11.24 -23.14
C LYS A 122 -11.27 -11.88 -21.88
N ILE A 123 -11.43 -11.08 -20.82
CA ILE A 123 -12.08 -11.49 -19.58
C ILE A 123 -13.51 -10.94 -19.57
N GLU A 124 -14.48 -11.77 -19.15
CA GLU A 124 -15.89 -11.39 -19.12
C GLU A 124 -16.16 -10.34 -18.02
N ASP A 125 -17.00 -9.36 -18.32
CA ASP A 125 -17.35 -8.25 -17.43
C ASP A 125 -17.86 -8.72 -16.07
N ASP A 126 -18.63 -9.81 -16.05
CA ASP A 126 -19.16 -10.41 -14.80
C ASP A 126 -18.06 -10.93 -13.89
N PHE A 127 -17.01 -11.54 -14.48
CA PHE A 127 -15.86 -12.00 -13.72
C PHE A 127 -15.09 -10.83 -13.12
N ILE A 128 -14.84 -9.78 -13.91
CA ILE A 128 -14.17 -8.55 -13.47
C ILE A 128 -14.93 -7.93 -12.30
N THR A 129 -16.24 -7.75 -12.48
CA THR A 129 -17.11 -7.14 -11.48
C THR A 129 -17.14 -7.95 -10.18
N LYS A 130 -17.31 -9.26 -10.28
CA LYS A 130 -17.33 -10.15 -9.11
C LYS A 130 -15.99 -10.16 -8.38
N THR A 131 -14.89 -10.19 -9.12
CA THR A 131 -13.53 -10.20 -8.57
C THR A 131 -13.26 -8.91 -7.80
N LEU A 132 -13.46 -7.76 -8.42
CA LEU A 132 -13.13 -6.49 -7.80
C LEU A 132 -14.07 -6.17 -6.63
N ASN A 133 -15.36 -6.46 -6.74
CA ASN A 133 -16.28 -6.33 -5.60
C ASN A 133 -15.89 -7.25 -4.44
N GLY A 134 -15.46 -8.47 -4.73
CA GLY A 134 -14.95 -9.42 -3.72
C GLY A 134 -13.68 -8.96 -3.02
N LEU A 135 -12.88 -8.11 -3.67
CA LEU A 135 -11.70 -7.46 -3.12
C LEU A 135 -12.00 -6.12 -2.43
N GLY A 136 -13.28 -5.73 -2.33
CA GLY A 136 -13.70 -4.51 -1.66
C GLY A 136 -13.67 -3.24 -2.52
N PHE A 137 -13.45 -3.36 -3.83
CA PHE A 137 -13.51 -2.21 -4.73
C PHE A 137 -14.96 -1.81 -5.02
N THR A 138 -15.19 -0.52 -5.20
CA THR A 138 -16.48 -0.02 -5.71
C THR A 138 -16.37 0.25 -7.20
N LEU A 139 -17.27 -0.35 -8.01
CA LEU A 139 -17.22 -0.25 -9.47
C LEU A 139 -18.45 0.46 -10.04
N THR A 140 -18.19 1.26 -11.09
CA THR A 140 -19.21 1.73 -12.02
C THR A 140 -18.82 1.26 -13.42
N ALA A 141 -19.68 0.45 -14.03
CA ALA A 141 -19.44 -0.10 -15.37
C ALA A 141 -19.93 0.86 -16.46
N GLU A 142 -19.12 1.05 -17.48
CA GLU A 142 -19.46 1.72 -18.73
C GLU A 142 -19.25 0.77 -19.92
N ARG A 143 -19.68 1.17 -21.11
CA ARG A 143 -19.58 0.32 -22.30
C ARG A 143 -18.14 -0.14 -22.59
N SER A 144 -17.14 0.74 -22.47
CA SER A 144 -15.74 0.49 -22.86
C SER A 144 -14.76 0.45 -21.68
N CYS A 145 -15.21 0.77 -20.48
CA CYS A 145 -14.35 0.85 -19.31
C CYS A 145 -15.12 0.60 -18.00
N PHE A 146 -14.38 0.44 -16.92
CA PHE A 146 -14.88 0.53 -15.56
C PHE A 146 -14.25 1.73 -14.86
N HIS A 147 -14.98 2.38 -13.99
CA HIS A 147 -14.44 3.31 -12.99
C HIS A 147 -14.42 2.60 -11.66
N CYS A 148 -13.25 2.45 -11.09
CA CYS A 148 -13.00 1.61 -9.94
C CYS A 148 -12.39 2.43 -8.81
N VAL A 149 -13.04 2.43 -7.64
CA VAL A 149 -12.51 3.06 -6.43
C VAL A 149 -11.92 1.98 -5.55
N PRO A 150 -10.59 1.98 -5.33
CA PRO A 150 -9.95 1.06 -4.39
C PRO A 150 -10.43 1.29 -2.97
N PRO A 151 -10.49 0.25 -2.13
CA PRO A 151 -10.73 0.44 -0.70
C PRO A 151 -9.50 1.08 -0.02
N THR A 152 -9.71 1.77 1.09
CA THR A 152 -8.68 2.56 1.80
C THR A 152 -7.54 1.71 2.36
N ASN A 153 -7.76 0.42 2.57
CA ASN A 153 -6.75 -0.55 2.98
C ASN A 153 -5.79 -0.99 1.85
N ARG A 154 -6.01 -0.49 0.61
CA ARG A 154 -5.17 -0.77 -0.55
C ARG A 154 -4.47 0.49 -1.07
N PRO A 155 -3.55 1.08 -0.27
CA PRO A 155 -2.79 2.27 -0.68
C PRO A 155 -1.81 2.01 -1.83
N ASP A 156 -1.57 0.77 -2.17
CA ASP A 156 -0.74 0.28 -3.27
C ASP A 156 -1.40 0.46 -4.63
N ILE A 157 -2.73 0.45 -4.68
CA ILE A 157 -3.51 0.55 -5.92
C ILE A 157 -3.70 2.02 -6.29
N THR A 158 -2.95 2.48 -7.27
CA THR A 158 -2.96 3.88 -7.71
C THR A 158 -3.14 4.05 -9.23
N ARG A 159 -2.99 2.99 -9.99
CA ARG A 159 -2.99 3.02 -11.47
C ARG A 159 -3.82 1.89 -12.03
N GLU A 160 -4.21 2.05 -13.31
CA GLU A 160 -4.92 1.04 -14.10
C GLU A 160 -4.24 -0.34 -14.05
N ILE A 161 -2.92 -0.36 -14.21
CA ILE A 161 -2.14 -1.59 -14.22
C ILE A 161 -2.21 -2.37 -12.90
N ASP A 162 -2.27 -1.65 -11.77
CA ASP A 162 -2.34 -2.27 -10.44
C ASP A 162 -3.66 -3.05 -10.28
N ILE A 163 -4.76 -2.56 -10.87
CA ILE A 163 -6.06 -3.25 -10.87
C ILE A 163 -6.07 -4.41 -11.87
N ILE A 164 -5.43 -4.25 -13.03
CA ILE A 164 -5.28 -5.34 -14.00
C ILE A 164 -4.51 -6.50 -13.39
N GLU A 165 -3.49 -6.22 -12.60
CA GLU A 165 -2.73 -7.24 -11.85
C GLU A 165 -3.64 -8.01 -10.89
N GLU A 166 -4.51 -7.33 -10.12
CA GLU A 166 -5.46 -7.99 -9.22
C GLU A 166 -6.44 -8.91 -9.96
N ILE A 167 -6.95 -8.45 -11.12
CA ILE A 167 -7.82 -9.27 -11.96
C ILE A 167 -7.05 -10.51 -12.47
N ALA A 168 -5.83 -10.34 -12.97
CA ALA A 168 -5.00 -11.43 -13.46
C ALA A 168 -4.65 -12.44 -12.35
N ARG A 169 -4.35 -11.95 -11.16
CA ARG A 169 -4.04 -12.78 -9.98
C ARG A 169 -5.20 -13.69 -9.59
N ILE A 170 -6.43 -13.14 -9.57
CA ILE A 170 -7.63 -13.94 -9.23
C ILE A 170 -8.07 -14.84 -10.39
N TYR A 171 -7.85 -14.40 -11.64
CA TYR A 171 -8.08 -15.23 -12.81
C TYR A 171 -7.15 -16.46 -12.82
N GLY A 172 -5.97 -16.32 -12.28
CA GLY A 172 -4.90 -17.30 -12.22
C GLY A 172 -3.93 -17.15 -13.39
N TYR A 173 -2.68 -16.87 -13.09
CA TYR A 173 -1.64 -16.70 -14.12
C TYR A 173 -1.49 -17.92 -15.04
N ASP A 174 -1.69 -19.11 -14.52
CA ASP A 174 -1.61 -20.36 -15.30
C ASP A 174 -2.75 -20.51 -16.33
N ASN A 175 -3.84 -19.74 -16.20
CA ASN A 175 -4.94 -19.68 -17.13
C ASN A 175 -4.72 -18.66 -18.26
N ILE A 176 -3.67 -17.85 -18.16
CA ILE A 176 -3.32 -16.85 -19.18
C ILE A 176 -2.47 -17.53 -20.26
N PRO A 177 -2.90 -17.52 -21.53
CA PRO A 177 -2.15 -18.19 -22.59
C PRO A 177 -0.77 -17.56 -22.79
N THR A 178 0.24 -18.43 -22.87
CA THR A 178 1.60 -17.98 -23.19
C THR A 178 1.77 -17.97 -24.71
N ASP A 179 2.03 -16.82 -25.30
CA ASP A 179 2.45 -16.73 -26.70
C ASP A 179 3.98 -16.77 -26.77
N ASN A 180 4.50 -17.88 -27.30
CA ASN A 180 5.92 -18.07 -27.51
C ASN A 180 6.37 -17.60 -28.91
N SER A 181 5.47 -17.02 -29.71
CA SER A 181 5.79 -16.54 -31.06
C SER A 181 6.33 -15.10 -31.00
N LEU A 182 7.59 -14.97 -31.29
CA LEU A 182 8.24 -13.68 -31.52
C LEU A 182 7.99 -13.25 -32.98
N TYR A 183 6.97 -12.41 -33.21
CA TYR A 183 6.77 -11.74 -34.48
C TYR A 183 7.51 -10.40 -34.48
N GLY A 184 8.70 -10.39 -35.04
CA GLY A 184 9.50 -9.18 -35.23
C GLY A 184 10.13 -9.19 -36.63
N LYS A 185 10.06 -8.08 -37.38
CA LYS A 185 11.01 -7.86 -38.46
C LYS A 185 12.37 -7.60 -37.82
N TYR A 186 13.25 -8.56 -37.86
CA TYR A 186 14.65 -8.34 -37.51
C TYR A 186 15.25 -7.39 -38.56
N SER A 187 15.41 -6.14 -38.21
CA SER A 187 16.26 -5.25 -38.96
C SER A 187 17.70 -5.59 -38.59
N LEU A 188 18.37 -6.29 -39.45
CA LEU A 188 19.82 -6.58 -39.32
C LEU A 188 20.69 -5.33 -39.57
N TYR A 189 20.09 -4.15 -39.64
CA TYR A 189 20.83 -2.92 -39.81
C TYR A 189 21.50 -2.52 -38.50
N GLN A 190 22.72 -2.98 -38.32
CA GLN A 190 23.62 -2.49 -37.28
C GLN A 190 24.35 -1.26 -37.83
N THR A 191 24.36 -0.20 -37.04
CA THR A 191 25.12 1.00 -37.39
C THR A 191 26.62 0.70 -37.36
N ASP A 192 27.40 1.33 -38.27
CA ASP A 192 28.86 1.17 -38.30
C ASP A 192 29.53 1.40 -36.96
N SER A 193 29.01 2.31 -36.15
CA SER A 193 29.48 2.56 -34.79
C SER A 193 29.29 1.35 -33.87
N TYR A 194 28.17 0.61 -34.01
CA TYR A 194 27.94 -0.59 -33.22
C TYR A 194 28.91 -1.72 -33.61
N LEU A 195 29.11 -1.94 -34.91
CA LEU A 195 30.03 -2.96 -35.40
C LEU A 195 31.48 -2.66 -35.01
N ASN A 196 31.88 -1.39 -35.05
CA ASN A 196 33.19 -0.95 -34.61
C ASN A 196 33.39 -1.18 -33.12
N LEU A 197 32.38 -0.90 -32.29
CA LEU A 197 32.42 -1.12 -30.84
C LEU A 197 32.48 -2.60 -30.50
N GLN A 198 31.79 -3.45 -31.24
CA GLN A 198 31.81 -4.90 -31.10
C GLN A 198 33.23 -5.42 -31.45
N THR A 199 33.81 -4.98 -32.55
CA THR A 199 35.17 -5.34 -32.98
C THR A 199 36.20 -4.97 -31.91
N VAL A 200 36.11 -3.78 -31.33
CA VAL A 200 37.00 -3.34 -30.24
C VAL A 200 36.85 -4.22 -28.99
N ARG A 201 35.60 -4.52 -28.61
CA ARG A 201 35.34 -5.41 -27.47
C ARG A 201 35.91 -6.80 -27.68
N ASP A 202 35.65 -7.39 -28.84
CA ASP A 202 36.16 -8.74 -29.17
C ASP A 202 37.69 -8.79 -29.20
N SER A 203 38.33 -7.72 -29.71
CA SER A 203 39.78 -7.60 -29.67
C SER A 203 40.34 -7.47 -28.27
N LEU A 204 39.69 -6.73 -27.38
CA LEU A 204 40.12 -6.56 -26.00
C LEU A 204 39.83 -7.78 -25.12
N SER A 205 38.80 -8.57 -25.44
CA SER A 205 38.50 -9.80 -24.70
C SER A 205 39.32 -11.00 -25.15
N GLY A 206 40.02 -10.91 -26.29
CA GLY A 206 40.92 -11.92 -26.81
C GLY A 206 42.39 -11.73 -26.40
N LEU A 207 42.69 -10.67 -25.65
CA LEU A 207 43.99 -10.38 -25.03
C LEU A 207 43.99 -10.89 -23.57
#